data_083a337207a29a46ccd16ad5c2f29c22
#
_entry.id   083a337207a29a46ccd16ad5c2f29c22
#
_cell.length_a   1.000
_cell.length_b   1.000
_cell.length_c   1.000
_cell.angle_alpha   90.00
_cell.angle_beta   90.00
_cell.angle_gamma   90.00
#
_symmetry.space_group_name_H-M   'P 1'
#
loop_
_entity.id
_entity.type
_entity.pdbx_description
1 polymer ?
#
loop_
_entity_poly.entity_id
_entity_poly.type
_entity_poly.pdbx_seq_one_letter_code
_entity_poly.pdbx_strand_id
1 'polypeptide(L)'
;MHEPLILSGKEVSASVFDDLKNKIEDLKNHDVVPGLAVVLVGEDPASQIYVRSKTKTFNKLNLHTETYRLSSDVTEASLLDLIKKLNQDLTFHGILVQLPLPKHINSDKIINAIDPNKDVDGFHPENAGLLSIGRPRFIPCTPKGIMRILNHYQINLKGKHVVVIGRSNIVGRPISILTSLKSEWANGTTTICHSGTPDIEFHTKKADVVVVALGIPGFLTSKMVKDNAIIIDVGINRVDDDSVKGYTLVGDVEWEGVKKIASAITPVPGGVGPMTIACLLNNCLL
;
A
#
# COMPACT_ATOMS: atom_id res chain seq x y z
N MET A 1 14.40 -3.51 29.73
CA MET A 1 14.13 -2.72 28.52
C MET A 1 12.89 -3.31 27.90
N HIS A 2 11.88 -2.51 27.59
CA HIS A 2 10.68 -2.98 26.92
C HIS A 2 11.01 -3.23 25.43
N GLU A 3 10.83 -4.46 24.93
CA GLU A 3 10.93 -4.72 23.51
C GLU A 3 9.52 -4.62 22.90
N PRO A 4 9.33 -3.79 21.87
CA PRO A 4 8.04 -3.67 21.22
C PRO A 4 7.69 -4.94 20.46
N LEU A 5 6.39 -5.20 20.30
CA LEU A 5 5.91 -6.20 19.36
C LEU A 5 6.28 -5.80 17.92
N ILE A 6 7.02 -6.65 17.22
CA ILE A 6 7.38 -6.39 15.82
C ILE A 6 6.23 -6.83 14.92
N LEU A 7 5.61 -5.89 14.23
CA LEU A 7 4.49 -6.12 13.33
C LEU A 7 5.01 -6.54 11.95
N SER A 8 5.34 -7.82 11.80
CA SER A 8 5.95 -8.40 10.60
C SER A 8 4.92 -8.55 9.48
N GLY A 9 4.93 -7.65 8.48
CA GLY A 9 4.11 -7.81 7.29
C GLY A 9 4.54 -8.98 6.40
N LYS A 10 5.80 -9.42 6.52
CA LYS A 10 6.28 -10.64 5.83
C LYS A 10 5.54 -11.88 6.35
N GLU A 11 5.34 -12.00 7.66
CA GLU A 11 4.59 -13.08 8.28
C GLU A 11 3.11 -13.03 7.86
N VAL A 12 2.49 -11.85 8.00
CA VAL A 12 1.08 -11.66 7.64
C VAL A 12 0.82 -11.91 6.16
N SER A 13 1.74 -11.47 5.28
CA SER A 13 1.59 -11.72 3.84
C SER A 13 1.67 -13.22 3.50
N ALA A 14 2.49 -13.99 4.21
CA ALA A 14 2.55 -15.45 4.02
C ALA A 14 1.20 -16.11 4.34
N SER A 15 0.58 -15.75 5.48
CA SER A 15 -0.76 -16.22 5.84
C SER A 15 -1.80 -15.84 4.80
N VAL A 16 -1.77 -14.58 4.31
CA VAL A 16 -2.69 -14.15 3.25
C VAL A 16 -2.50 -14.95 1.96
N PHE A 17 -1.26 -15.23 1.56
CA PHE A 17 -1.00 -16.06 0.38
C PHE A 17 -1.53 -17.49 0.54
N ASP A 18 -1.44 -18.07 1.74
CA ASP A 18 -1.98 -19.41 1.99
C ASP A 18 -3.51 -19.43 1.89
N ASP A 19 -4.20 -18.42 2.43
CA ASP A 19 -5.64 -18.26 2.27
C ASP A 19 -6.07 -18.10 0.79
N LEU A 20 -5.25 -17.36 0.00
CA LEU A 20 -5.55 -17.12 -1.40
C LEU A 20 -5.34 -18.33 -2.31
N LYS A 21 -4.48 -19.29 -1.93
CA LYS A 21 -4.27 -20.52 -2.72
C LYS A 21 -5.56 -21.29 -2.94
N ASN A 22 -6.38 -21.47 -1.90
CA ASN A 22 -7.65 -22.16 -2.00
C ASN A 22 -8.62 -21.43 -2.95
N LYS A 23 -8.68 -20.11 -2.88
CA LYS A 23 -9.49 -19.30 -3.81
C LYS A 23 -9.03 -19.42 -5.26
N ILE A 24 -7.70 -19.44 -5.48
CA ILE A 24 -7.12 -19.61 -6.82
C ILE A 24 -7.46 -20.98 -7.39
N GLU A 25 -7.38 -22.03 -6.59
CA GLU A 25 -7.75 -23.39 -6.99
C GLU A 25 -9.24 -23.48 -7.33
N ASP A 26 -10.09 -22.88 -6.51
CA ASP A 26 -11.53 -22.83 -6.76
C ASP A 26 -11.87 -22.12 -8.08
N LEU A 27 -11.26 -20.97 -8.35
CA LEU A 27 -11.42 -20.25 -9.61
C LEU A 27 -10.94 -21.09 -10.81
N LYS A 28 -9.81 -21.78 -10.70
CA LYS A 28 -9.29 -22.65 -11.75
C LYS A 28 -10.20 -23.86 -12.01
N ASN A 29 -10.83 -24.40 -11.00
CA ASN A 29 -11.83 -25.47 -11.15
C ASN A 29 -13.09 -25.02 -11.92
N HIS A 30 -13.30 -23.70 -12.01
CA HIS A 30 -14.35 -23.06 -12.82
C HIS A 30 -13.82 -22.47 -14.14
N ASP A 31 -12.64 -22.92 -14.61
CA ASP A 31 -11.96 -22.45 -15.81
C ASP A 31 -11.61 -20.94 -15.81
N VAL A 32 -11.52 -20.33 -14.63
CA VAL A 32 -11.11 -18.92 -14.48
C VAL A 32 -9.67 -18.84 -14.02
N VAL A 33 -8.79 -18.30 -14.86
CA VAL A 33 -7.40 -17.96 -14.49
C VAL A 33 -7.29 -16.47 -14.30
N PRO A 34 -7.16 -15.97 -13.04
CA PRO A 34 -7.01 -14.56 -12.80
C PRO A 34 -5.84 -13.95 -13.56
N GLY A 35 -6.07 -12.82 -14.22
CA GLY A 35 -5.11 -12.12 -15.07
C GLY A 35 -4.84 -10.69 -14.60
N LEU A 36 -3.56 -10.29 -14.58
CA LEU A 36 -3.11 -8.94 -14.25
C LEU A 36 -2.30 -8.34 -15.39
N ALA A 37 -2.77 -7.23 -15.94
CA ALA A 37 -1.99 -6.36 -16.81
C ALA A 37 -1.22 -5.33 -15.96
N VAL A 38 0.09 -5.26 -16.11
CA VAL A 38 0.95 -4.29 -15.43
C VAL A 38 1.54 -3.35 -16.47
N VAL A 39 1.29 -2.05 -16.34
CA VAL A 39 1.86 -1.03 -17.24
C VAL A 39 2.98 -0.29 -16.51
N LEU A 40 4.16 -0.27 -17.09
CA LEU A 40 5.34 0.43 -16.59
C LEU A 40 5.82 1.42 -17.65
N VAL A 41 5.89 2.69 -17.30
CA VAL A 41 6.39 3.77 -18.18
C VAL A 41 7.75 4.26 -17.68
N GLY A 42 8.74 4.21 -18.56
CA GLY A 42 10.12 4.61 -18.24
C GLY A 42 10.90 3.56 -17.45
N GLU A 43 12.03 3.99 -16.90
CA GLU A 43 13.04 3.09 -16.31
C GLU A 43 13.36 3.40 -14.85
N ASP A 44 12.42 3.98 -14.10
CA ASP A 44 12.63 4.22 -12.67
C ASP A 44 12.98 2.91 -11.94
N PRO A 45 14.15 2.83 -11.27
CA PRO A 45 14.64 1.59 -10.68
C PRO A 45 13.72 1.04 -9.58
N ALA A 46 13.09 1.92 -8.79
CA ALA A 46 12.18 1.49 -7.73
C ALA A 46 10.92 0.85 -8.34
N SER A 47 10.33 1.49 -9.34
CA SER A 47 9.17 0.98 -10.09
C SER A 47 9.46 -0.38 -10.73
N GLN A 48 10.64 -0.57 -11.32
CA GLN A 48 11.06 -1.84 -11.90
C GLN A 48 11.12 -2.98 -10.87
N ILE A 49 11.65 -2.71 -9.67
CA ILE A 49 11.72 -3.69 -8.57
C ILE A 49 10.33 -4.11 -8.14
N TYR A 50 9.41 -3.14 -7.96
CA TYR A 50 8.02 -3.42 -7.56
C TYR A 50 7.28 -4.23 -8.63
N VAL A 51 7.37 -3.84 -9.90
CA VAL A 51 6.75 -4.57 -11.02
C VAL A 51 7.29 -5.99 -11.10
N ARG A 52 8.62 -6.17 -11.04
CA ARG A 52 9.25 -7.51 -11.04
C ARG A 52 8.75 -8.38 -9.90
N SER A 53 8.60 -7.82 -8.69
CA SER A 53 8.12 -8.57 -7.53
C SER A 53 6.66 -9.00 -7.68
N LYS A 54 5.80 -8.12 -8.22
CA LYS A 54 4.39 -8.40 -8.53
C LYS A 54 4.28 -9.53 -9.55
N THR A 55 4.91 -9.37 -10.72
CA THR A 55 4.91 -10.36 -11.81
C THR A 55 5.47 -11.72 -11.35
N LYS A 56 6.58 -11.72 -10.58
CA LYS A 56 7.15 -12.95 -10.03
C LYS A 56 6.17 -13.69 -9.12
N THR A 57 5.39 -12.97 -8.34
CA THR A 57 4.38 -13.57 -7.43
C THR A 57 3.25 -14.21 -8.22
N PHE A 58 2.71 -13.52 -9.23
CA PHE A 58 1.67 -14.08 -10.10
C PHE A 58 2.15 -15.33 -10.84
N ASN A 59 3.35 -15.28 -11.42
CA ASN A 59 3.95 -16.44 -12.11
C ASN A 59 4.15 -17.66 -11.19
N LYS A 60 4.59 -17.45 -9.93
CA LYS A 60 4.72 -18.53 -8.95
C LYS A 60 3.42 -19.23 -8.61
N LEU A 61 2.29 -18.55 -8.76
CA LEU A 61 0.96 -19.08 -8.51
C LEU A 61 0.28 -19.59 -9.80
N ASN A 62 1.03 -19.63 -10.91
CA ASN A 62 0.51 -20.00 -12.24
C ASN A 62 -0.73 -19.17 -12.62
N LEU A 63 -0.68 -17.87 -12.35
CA LEU A 63 -1.67 -16.88 -12.75
C LEU A 63 -1.21 -16.14 -14.01
N HIS A 64 -2.15 -15.64 -14.79
CA HIS A 64 -1.83 -14.88 -15.99
C HIS A 64 -1.31 -13.49 -15.60
N THR A 65 -0.17 -13.07 -16.14
CA THR A 65 0.32 -11.70 -15.97
C THR A 65 1.17 -11.27 -17.17
N GLU A 66 0.92 -10.06 -17.62
CA GLU A 66 1.69 -9.42 -18.68
C GLU A 66 2.17 -8.04 -18.25
N THR A 67 3.42 -7.71 -18.60
CA THR A 67 4.00 -6.41 -18.30
C THR A 67 4.23 -5.62 -19.57
N TYR A 68 3.48 -4.55 -19.76
CA TYR A 68 3.59 -3.59 -20.84
C TYR A 68 4.64 -2.54 -20.47
N ARG A 69 5.83 -2.66 -21.06
CA ARG A 69 6.94 -1.71 -20.85
C ARG A 69 6.91 -0.66 -21.93
N LEU A 70 6.68 0.59 -21.54
CA LEU A 70 6.63 1.72 -22.43
C LEU A 70 7.83 2.63 -22.20
N SER A 71 8.32 3.23 -23.26
CA SER A 71 9.40 4.24 -23.17
C SER A 71 8.95 5.45 -22.34
N SER A 72 9.92 6.15 -21.73
CA SER A 72 9.66 7.36 -20.95
C SER A 72 9.10 8.52 -21.76
N ASP A 73 9.20 8.49 -23.08
CA ASP A 73 8.70 9.49 -24.04
C ASP A 73 7.33 9.11 -24.67
N VAL A 74 6.73 7.98 -24.23
CA VAL A 74 5.41 7.59 -24.69
C VAL A 74 4.40 8.72 -24.50
N THR A 75 3.55 8.96 -25.49
CA THR A 75 2.52 9.99 -25.40
C THR A 75 1.37 9.56 -24.46
N GLU A 76 0.73 10.52 -23.82
CA GLU A 76 -0.47 10.29 -23.01
C GLU A 76 -1.57 9.60 -23.84
N ALA A 77 -1.74 9.98 -25.11
CA ALA A 77 -2.72 9.37 -26.02
C ALA A 77 -2.43 7.88 -26.25
N SER A 78 -1.18 7.51 -26.52
CA SER A 78 -0.78 6.10 -26.72
C SER A 78 -1.01 5.26 -25.47
N LEU A 79 -0.77 5.82 -24.29
CA LEU A 79 -1.03 5.14 -23.02
C LEU A 79 -2.53 4.97 -22.77
N LEU A 80 -3.35 5.97 -23.08
CA LEU A 80 -4.81 5.87 -23.00
C LEU A 80 -5.36 4.81 -23.96
N ASP A 81 -4.84 4.73 -25.18
CA ASP A 81 -5.23 3.70 -26.16
C ASP A 81 -4.88 2.28 -25.68
N LEU A 82 -3.73 2.11 -25.03
CA LEU A 82 -3.37 0.83 -24.39
C LEU A 82 -4.37 0.48 -23.28
N ILE A 83 -4.67 1.41 -22.37
CA ILE A 83 -5.62 1.17 -21.29
C ILE A 83 -7.00 0.79 -21.83
N LYS A 84 -7.46 1.48 -22.88
CA LYS A 84 -8.73 1.16 -23.52
C LYS A 84 -8.76 -0.27 -24.06
N LYS A 85 -7.67 -0.77 -24.66
CA LYS A 85 -7.54 -2.16 -25.11
C LYS A 85 -7.58 -3.13 -23.92
N LEU A 86 -6.83 -2.84 -22.85
CA LEU A 86 -6.79 -3.67 -21.65
C LEU A 86 -8.15 -3.74 -20.93
N ASN A 87 -8.91 -2.64 -20.91
CA ASN A 87 -10.28 -2.64 -20.39
C ASN A 87 -11.19 -3.64 -21.10
N GLN A 88 -11.00 -3.80 -22.41
CA GLN A 88 -11.81 -4.69 -23.26
C GLN A 88 -11.31 -6.13 -23.29
N ASP A 89 -10.07 -6.37 -22.86
CA ASP A 89 -9.47 -7.70 -22.86
C ASP A 89 -9.97 -8.51 -21.66
N LEU A 90 -10.72 -9.56 -21.92
CA LEU A 90 -11.31 -10.43 -20.89
C LEU A 90 -10.29 -11.36 -20.21
N THR A 91 -9.07 -11.45 -20.72
CA THR A 91 -8.01 -12.24 -20.07
C THR A 91 -7.42 -11.53 -18.86
N PHE A 92 -7.59 -10.20 -18.76
CA PHE A 92 -7.16 -9.40 -17.63
C PHE A 92 -8.33 -9.01 -16.74
N HIS A 93 -8.27 -9.44 -15.49
CA HIS A 93 -9.22 -9.12 -14.43
C HIS A 93 -8.78 -7.90 -13.60
N GLY A 94 -7.50 -7.54 -13.69
CA GLY A 94 -6.92 -6.36 -13.06
C GLY A 94 -5.97 -5.61 -13.99
N ILE A 95 -5.99 -4.29 -13.90
CA ILE A 95 -5.05 -3.38 -14.57
C ILE A 95 -4.33 -2.57 -13.50
N LEU A 96 -3.02 -2.55 -13.59
CA LEU A 96 -2.16 -1.77 -12.71
C LEU A 96 -1.26 -0.87 -13.55
N VAL A 97 -1.35 0.44 -13.36
CA VAL A 97 -0.40 1.40 -13.92
C VAL A 97 0.57 1.82 -12.82
N GLN A 98 1.82 1.42 -12.95
CA GLN A 98 2.83 1.69 -11.94
C GLN A 98 3.15 3.20 -11.86
N LEU A 99 2.90 3.79 -10.71
CA LEU A 99 3.28 5.18 -10.41
C LEU A 99 4.71 5.25 -9.85
N PRO A 100 5.40 6.40 -10.01
CA PRO A 100 4.97 7.60 -10.71
C PRO A 100 5.07 7.50 -12.24
N LEU A 101 4.27 8.30 -12.94
CA LEU A 101 4.38 8.48 -14.39
C LEU A 101 5.30 9.67 -14.73
N PRO A 102 5.88 9.72 -15.95
CA PRO A 102 6.59 10.90 -16.45
C PRO A 102 5.75 12.17 -16.36
N LYS A 103 6.39 13.33 -16.11
CA LYS A 103 5.72 14.60 -15.83
C LYS A 103 4.78 15.11 -16.94
N HIS A 104 5.00 14.68 -18.19
CA HIS A 104 4.17 15.09 -19.34
C HIS A 104 2.87 14.27 -19.45
N ILE A 105 2.70 13.22 -18.64
CA ILE A 105 1.50 12.39 -18.59
C ILE A 105 0.71 12.74 -17.33
N ASN A 106 -0.57 13.07 -17.51
CA ASN A 106 -1.45 13.35 -16.38
C ASN A 106 -1.92 12.03 -15.74
N SER A 107 -1.39 11.74 -14.55
CA SER A 107 -1.71 10.50 -13.82
C SER A 107 -3.20 10.36 -13.51
N ASP A 108 -3.91 11.46 -13.23
CA ASP A 108 -5.36 11.40 -12.91
C ASP A 108 -6.16 11.00 -14.15
N LYS A 109 -5.79 11.49 -15.34
CA LYS A 109 -6.45 11.05 -16.58
C LYS A 109 -6.25 9.56 -16.83
N ILE A 110 -5.03 9.07 -16.57
CA ILE A 110 -4.69 7.66 -16.77
C ILE A 110 -5.48 6.78 -15.79
N ILE A 111 -5.50 7.14 -14.51
CA ILE A 111 -6.27 6.41 -13.50
C ILE A 111 -7.77 6.40 -13.84
N ASN A 112 -8.32 7.53 -14.27
CA ASN A 112 -9.74 7.66 -14.65
C ASN A 112 -10.10 6.87 -15.91
N ALA A 113 -9.13 6.50 -16.74
CA ALA A 113 -9.36 5.71 -17.96
C ALA A 113 -9.42 4.20 -17.68
N ILE A 114 -8.96 3.74 -16.53
CA ILE A 114 -9.05 2.32 -16.13
C ILE A 114 -10.51 2.00 -15.82
N ASP A 115 -11.02 0.84 -16.27
CA ASP A 115 -12.33 0.36 -15.82
C ASP A 115 -12.33 0.22 -14.29
N PRO A 116 -13.26 0.89 -13.57
CA PRO A 116 -13.31 0.79 -12.11
C PRO A 116 -13.41 -0.66 -11.59
N ASN A 117 -13.93 -1.60 -12.40
CA ASN A 117 -13.99 -3.02 -12.06
C ASN A 117 -12.66 -3.75 -12.25
N LYS A 118 -11.70 -3.14 -12.94
CA LYS A 118 -10.35 -3.67 -13.15
C LYS A 118 -9.27 -2.85 -12.42
N ASP A 119 -9.64 -1.78 -11.71
CA ASP A 119 -8.73 -0.94 -10.92
C ASP A 119 -8.34 -1.64 -9.62
N VAL A 120 -7.48 -2.62 -9.71
CA VAL A 120 -7.06 -3.45 -8.57
C VAL A 120 -6.17 -2.73 -7.55
N ASP A 121 -5.64 -1.56 -7.89
CA ASP A 121 -4.97 -0.67 -6.93
C ASP A 121 -5.96 0.16 -6.10
N GLY A 122 -7.22 0.30 -6.56
CA GLY A 122 -8.28 1.04 -5.87
C GLY A 122 -8.12 2.56 -5.93
N PHE A 123 -7.49 3.10 -6.98
CA PHE A 123 -7.20 4.53 -7.11
C PHE A 123 -8.23 5.30 -7.95
N HIS A 124 -9.05 4.58 -8.72
CA HIS A 124 -10.11 5.20 -9.51
C HIS A 124 -11.08 5.98 -8.61
N PRO A 125 -11.53 7.20 -9.00
CA PRO A 125 -12.43 8.02 -8.19
C PRO A 125 -13.70 7.32 -7.75
N GLU A 126 -14.27 6.43 -8.57
CA GLU A 126 -15.43 5.62 -8.19
C GLU A 126 -15.08 4.68 -7.01
N ASN A 127 -13.94 3.99 -7.06
CA ASN A 127 -13.51 3.11 -5.98
C ASN A 127 -13.16 3.89 -4.70
N ALA A 128 -12.54 5.06 -4.84
CA ALA A 128 -12.28 5.97 -3.73
C ALA A 128 -13.58 6.49 -3.10
N GLY A 129 -14.59 6.81 -3.91
CA GLY A 129 -15.93 7.20 -3.46
C GLY A 129 -16.64 6.07 -2.72
N LEU A 130 -16.61 4.86 -3.27
CA LEU A 130 -17.19 3.67 -2.62
C LEU A 130 -16.51 3.36 -1.28
N LEU A 131 -15.18 3.49 -1.20
CA LEU A 131 -14.44 3.35 0.06
C LEU A 131 -14.89 4.41 1.07
N SER A 132 -15.03 5.65 0.65
CA SER A 132 -15.44 6.77 1.51
C SER A 132 -16.81 6.58 2.17
N ILE A 133 -17.73 5.93 1.48
CA ILE A 133 -19.07 5.62 2.02
C ILE A 133 -19.16 4.24 2.70
N GLY A 134 -18.01 3.57 2.90
CA GLY A 134 -17.94 2.27 3.58
C GLY A 134 -18.43 1.07 2.77
N ARG A 135 -18.46 1.18 1.44
CA ARG A 135 -18.87 0.11 0.50
C ARG A 135 -17.79 -0.14 -0.55
N PRO A 136 -16.54 -0.43 -0.17
CA PRO A 136 -15.45 -0.55 -1.11
C PRO A 136 -15.64 -1.76 -2.05
N ARG A 137 -15.48 -1.54 -3.36
CA ARG A 137 -15.22 -2.60 -4.33
C ARG A 137 -13.79 -3.07 -4.19
N PHE A 138 -12.85 -2.14 -4.31
CA PHE A 138 -11.43 -2.34 -4.05
C PHE A 138 -10.95 -1.39 -2.95
N ILE A 139 -10.06 -1.90 -2.12
CA ILE A 139 -9.35 -1.10 -1.12
C ILE A 139 -7.91 -0.97 -1.61
N PRO A 140 -7.32 0.24 -1.64
CA PRO A 140 -5.92 0.43 -1.99
C PRO A 140 -5.01 -0.52 -1.24
N CYS A 141 -4.04 -1.13 -1.96
CA CYS A 141 -3.30 -2.28 -1.47
C CYS A 141 -2.52 -1.99 -0.18
N THR A 142 -1.86 -0.84 -0.07
CA THR A 142 -1.09 -0.46 1.12
C THR A 142 -1.99 -0.25 2.34
N PRO A 143 -3.05 0.57 2.30
CA PRO A 143 -4.02 0.69 3.39
C PRO A 143 -4.69 -0.63 3.78
N LYS A 144 -5.07 -1.46 2.80
CA LYS A 144 -5.60 -2.81 3.04
C LYS A 144 -4.60 -3.66 3.81
N GLY A 145 -3.31 -3.60 3.44
CA GLY A 145 -2.23 -4.30 4.10
C GLY A 145 -2.03 -3.85 5.55
N ILE A 146 -2.11 -2.56 5.84
CA ILE A 146 -2.04 -2.01 7.19
C ILE A 146 -3.17 -2.58 8.06
N MET A 147 -4.41 -2.53 7.58
CA MET A 147 -5.55 -3.08 8.32
C MET A 147 -5.42 -4.59 8.56
N ARG A 148 -4.87 -5.34 7.60
CA ARG A 148 -4.57 -6.77 7.75
C ARG A 148 -3.50 -7.04 8.80
N ILE A 149 -2.44 -6.24 8.87
CA ILE A 149 -1.41 -6.31 9.91
C ILE A 149 -2.05 -6.08 11.29
N LEU A 150 -2.81 -4.99 11.45
CA LEU A 150 -3.47 -4.67 12.71
C LEU A 150 -4.40 -5.81 13.17
N ASN A 151 -5.20 -6.36 12.25
CA ASN A 151 -6.10 -7.48 12.54
C ASN A 151 -5.31 -8.74 12.95
N HIS A 152 -4.28 -9.13 12.21
CA HIS A 152 -3.47 -10.32 12.50
C HIS A 152 -2.88 -10.28 13.92
N TYR A 153 -2.38 -9.12 14.32
CA TYR A 153 -1.81 -8.92 15.67
C TYR A 153 -2.86 -8.51 16.72
N GLN A 154 -4.15 -8.67 16.41
CA GLN A 154 -5.29 -8.41 17.31
C GLN A 154 -5.30 -6.96 17.86
N ILE A 155 -4.84 -6.02 17.07
CA ILE A 155 -4.84 -4.59 17.39
C ILE A 155 -6.14 -3.96 16.91
N ASN A 156 -7.12 -3.85 17.80
CA ASN A 156 -8.39 -3.20 17.53
C ASN A 156 -8.30 -1.70 17.73
N LEU A 157 -8.80 -0.92 16.77
CA LEU A 157 -8.74 0.55 16.79
C LEU A 157 -9.94 1.20 17.47
N LYS A 158 -10.93 0.44 17.91
CA LYS A 158 -12.13 0.98 18.56
C LYS A 158 -11.76 1.84 19.77
N GLY A 159 -12.18 3.11 19.73
CA GLY A 159 -11.92 4.08 20.79
C GLY A 159 -10.49 4.62 20.84
N LYS A 160 -9.60 4.20 19.94
CA LYS A 160 -8.22 4.70 19.85
C LYS A 160 -8.14 6.00 19.04
N HIS A 161 -7.21 6.86 19.39
CA HIS A 161 -6.82 8.00 18.58
C HIS A 161 -5.73 7.57 17.58
N VAL A 162 -6.05 7.62 16.30
CA VAL A 162 -5.14 7.32 15.20
C VAL A 162 -4.69 8.63 14.55
N VAL A 163 -3.38 8.83 14.45
CA VAL A 163 -2.82 9.94 13.68
C VAL A 163 -2.16 9.41 12.43
N VAL A 164 -2.57 9.91 11.27
CA VAL A 164 -2.00 9.59 9.97
C VAL A 164 -1.19 10.78 9.49
N ILE A 165 0.11 10.60 9.29
CA ILE A 165 1.01 11.61 8.77
C ILE A 165 1.19 11.35 7.26
N GLY A 166 0.57 12.20 6.45
CA GLY A 166 0.46 12.10 5.00
C GLY A 166 -1.00 12.10 4.54
N ARG A 167 -1.24 12.67 3.35
CA ARG A 167 -2.60 12.79 2.78
C ARG A 167 -2.68 12.42 1.30
N SER A 168 -1.80 11.53 0.85
CA SER A 168 -1.84 11.03 -0.52
C SER A 168 -3.14 10.27 -0.79
N ASN A 169 -3.60 10.29 -2.05
CA ASN A 169 -4.78 9.53 -2.47
C ASN A 169 -4.53 8.02 -2.45
N ILE A 170 -3.27 7.59 -2.44
CA ILE A 170 -2.88 6.18 -2.50
C ILE A 170 -2.69 5.53 -1.12
N VAL A 171 -2.38 6.31 -0.07
CA VAL A 171 -2.16 5.79 1.30
C VAL A 171 -2.88 6.63 2.35
N GLY A 172 -2.50 7.91 2.52
CA GLY A 172 -2.90 8.70 3.68
C GLY A 172 -4.41 8.87 3.81
N ARG A 173 -5.11 9.28 2.75
CA ARG A 173 -6.57 9.41 2.76
C ARG A 173 -7.27 8.06 2.93
N PRO A 174 -6.96 7.01 2.13
CA PRO A 174 -7.60 5.71 2.29
C PRO A 174 -7.43 5.10 3.67
N ILE A 175 -6.23 5.15 4.28
CA ILE A 175 -6.04 4.60 5.63
C ILE A 175 -6.81 5.41 6.68
N SER A 176 -6.92 6.72 6.53
CA SER A 176 -7.69 7.56 7.44
C SER A 176 -9.18 7.23 7.40
N ILE A 177 -9.71 6.93 6.22
CA ILE A 177 -11.08 6.45 6.06
C ILE A 177 -11.23 5.09 6.75
N LEU A 178 -10.38 4.11 6.39
CA LEU A 178 -10.46 2.75 6.92
C LEU A 178 -10.41 2.70 8.44
N THR A 179 -9.52 3.47 9.08
CA THR A 179 -9.36 3.47 10.54
C THR A 179 -10.55 4.10 11.27
N SER A 180 -11.31 4.98 10.60
CA SER A 180 -12.50 5.65 11.16
C SER A 180 -13.84 4.98 10.80
N LEU A 181 -13.86 4.02 9.87
CA LEU A 181 -15.10 3.30 9.51
C LEU A 181 -15.67 2.54 10.71
N LYS A 182 -17.01 2.51 10.82
CA LYS A 182 -17.71 1.68 11.78
C LYS A 182 -17.63 0.22 11.37
N SER A 183 -16.55 -0.44 11.77
CA SER A 183 -16.30 -1.87 11.51
C SER A 183 -15.58 -2.50 12.69
N GLU A 184 -15.49 -3.84 12.71
CA GLU A 184 -14.97 -4.62 13.84
C GLU A 184 -13.56 -4.23 14.27
N TRP A 185 -12.64 -4.01 13.31
CA TRP A 185 -11.21 -3.72 13.54
C TRP A 185 -10.83 -2.25 13.41
N ALA A 186 -11.81 -1.38 13.15
CA ALA A 186 -11.66 0.06 13.00
C ALA A 186 -12.41 0.82 14.10
N ASN A 187 -13.16 1.86 13.73
CA ASN A 187 -13.96 2.65 14.65
C ASN A 187 -13.11 3.51 15.63
N GLY A 188 -11.95 3.95 15.14
CA GLY A 188 -11.08 4.91 15.82
C GLY A 188 -11.45 6.36 15.50
N THR A 189 -10.90 7.29 16.29
CA THR A 189 -10.90 8.72 15.96
C THR A 189 -9.63 9.01 15.17
N THR A 190 -9.76 9.48 13.92
CA THR A 190 -8.58 9.67 13.05
C THR A 190 -8.31 11.13 12.76
N THR A 191 -7.07 11.54 12.98
CA THR A 191 -6.54 12.86 12.63
C THR A 191 -5.55 12.72 11.49
N ILE A 192 -5.68 13.55 10.45
CA ILE A 192 -4.74 13.60 9.31
C ILE A 192 -3.81 14.79 9.50
N CYS A 193 -2.51 14.54 9.55
CA CYS A 193 -1.46 15.55 9.57
C CYS A 193 -0.73 15.59 8.21
N HIS A 194 -0.30 16.77 7.82
CA HIS A 194 0.36 17.00 6.53
C HIS A 194 1.23 18.26 6.55
N SER A 195 1.86 18.62 5.45
CA SER A 195 2.75 19.78 5.32
C SER A 195 2.14 21.13 5.73
N GLY A 196 0.82 21.25 5.78
CA GLY A 196 0.12 22.44 6.29
C GLY A 196 -0.30 22.34 7.75
N THR A 197 0.06 21.26 8.48
CA THR A 197 -0.24 21.10 9.90
C THR A 197 0.84 21.82 10.72
N PRO A 198 0.51 22.83 11.53
CA PRO A 198 1.52 23.65 12.20
C PRO A 198 2.38 22.89 13.21
N ASP A 199 1.77 22.01 13.98
CA ASP A 199 2.42 21.26 15.07
C ASP A 199 2.00 19.78 14.99
N ILE A 200 2.75 19.01 14.21
CA ILE A 200 2.49 17.57 14.05
C ILE A 200 2.74 16.85 15.39
N GLU A 201 3.74 17.26 16.15
CA GLU A 201 4.12 16.67 17.44
C GLU A 201 2.97 16.74 18.45
N PHE A 202 2.24 17.85 18.49
CA PHE A 202 1.04 17.99 19.35
C PHE A 202 0.00 16.88 19.09
N HIS A 203 -0.17 16.49 17.84
CA HIS A 203 -1.11 15.43 17.48
C HIS A 203 -0.54 14.03 17.77
N THR A 204 0.70 13.77 17.38
CA THR A 204 1.31 12.44 17.51
C THR A 204 1.59 12.04 18.95
N LYS A 205 1.93 12.99 19.84
CA LYS A 205 2.09 12.74 21.28
C LYS A 205 0.80 12.31 22.00
N LYS A 206 -0.36 12.50 21.37
CA LYS A 206 -1.66 12.08 21.93
C LYS A 206 -2.20 10.83 21.25
N ALA A 207 -1.53 10.35 20.20
CA ALA A 207 -1.99 9.24 19.41
C ALA A 207 -1.71 7.89 20.09
N ASP A 208 -2.68 7.00 20.05
CA ASP A 208 -2.50 5.59 20.42
C ASP A 208 -1.85 4.81 19.26
N VAL A 209 -2.14 5.24 18.03
CA VAL A 209 -1.58 4.67 16.79
C VAL A 209 -1.12 5.79 15.88
N VAL A 210 0.12 5.70 15.39
CA VAL A 210 0.66 6.63 14.39
C VAL A 210 0.98 5.88 13.10
N VAL A 211 0.40 6.32 11.99
CA VAL A 211 0.71 5.84 10.65
C VAL A 211 1.52 6.90 9.93
N VAL A 212 2.74 6.57 9.50
CA VAL A 212 3.65 7.51 8.83
C VAL A 212 3.81 7.13 7.36
N ALA A 213 3.43 8.03 6.45
CA ALA A 213 3.43 7.82 5.02
C ALA A 213 3.82 9.10 4.25
N LEU A 214 5.06 9.55 4.46
CA LEU A 214 5.61 10.79 3.91
C LEU A 214 6.65 10.56 2.81
N GLY A 215 7.39 9.45 2.87
CA GLY A 215 8.58 9.24 2.06
C GLY A 215 9.75 10.13 2.49
N ILE A 216 9.87 10.41 3.80
CA ILE A 216 10.95 11.21 4.40
C ILE A 216 11.66 10.36 5.45
N PRO A 217 12.91 9.94 5.21
CA PRO A 217 13.67 9.08 6.13
C PRO A 217 13.72 9.65 7.55
N GLY A 218 13.35 8.83 8.55
CA GLY A 218 13.51 9.16 9.96
C GLY A 218 12.73 10.38 10.46
N PHE A 219 11.67 10.78 9.76
CA PHE A 219 10.86 11.95 10.12
C PHE A 219 10.24 11.83 11.51
N LEU A 220 9.62 10.69 11.84
CA LEU A 220 9.02 10.47 13.14
C LEU A 220 10.09 10.04 14.15
N THR A 221 10.39 10.91 15.11
CA THR A 221 11.37 10.65 16.18
C THR A 221 10.68 10.26 17.48
N SER A 222 11.46 9.71 18.44
CA SER A 222 10.95 9.36 19.78
C SER A 222 10.36 10.55 20.54
N LYS A 223 10.84 11.78 20.30
CA LYS A 223 10.29 12.99 20.91
C LYS A 223 8.87 13.30 20.48
N MET A 224 8.46 12.81 19.31
CA MET A 224 7.15 13.04 18.71
C MET A 224 6.12 11.96 19.06
N VAL A 225 6.51 10.91 19.78
CA VAL A 225 5.67 9.73 20.01
C VAL A 225 5.28 9.64 21.48
N LYS A 226 4.03 9.26 21.75
CA LYS A 226 3.55 8.88 23.07
C LYS A 226 4.15 7.54 23.48
N ASP A 227 4.51 7.38 24.75
CA ASP A 227 4.94 6.10 25.30
C ASP A 227 3.87 5.01 25.05
N ASN A 228 4.31 3.83 24.67
CA ASN A 228 3.46 2.69 24.32
C ASN A 228 2.55 2.90 23.10
N ALA A 229 2.80 3.89 22.25
CA ALA A 229 2.08 4.02 20.98
C ALA A 229 2.40 2.87 20.02
N ILE A 230 1.46 2.58 19.14
CA ILE A 230 1.63 1.63 18.02
C ILE A 230 2.05 2.41 16.79
N ILE A 231 3.13 1.99 16.14
CA ILE A 231 3.75 2.71 15.04
C ILE A 231 3.69 1.88 13.76
N ILE A 232 3.06 2.44 12.74
CA ILE A 232 2.96 1.86 11.40
C ILE A 232 3.79 2.72 10.45
N ASP A 233 5.00 2.27 10.16
CA ASP A 233 5.89 2.89 9.18
C ASP A 233 5.58 2.36 7.78
N VAL A 234 5.13 3.25 6.90
CA VAL A 234 4.82 2.94 5.50
C VAL A 234 5.96 3.35 4.58
N GLY A 235 6.88 4.18 5.08
CA GLY A 235 8.00 4.69 4.29
C GLY A 235 8.91 3.57 3.79
N ILE A 236 9.36 3.68 2.55
CA ILE A 236 10.44 2.88 2.00
C ILE A 236 11.35 3.84 1.23
N ASN A 237 12.40 4.26 1.88
CA ASN A 237 13.36 5.22 1.36
C ASN A 237 14.69 4.54 1.10
N ARG A 238 15.26 4.78 -0.05
CA ARG A 238 16.64 4.39 -0.36
C ARG A 238 17.59 5.46 0.15
N VAL A 239 18.49 5.05 1.02
CA VAL A 239 19.59 5.90 1.51
C VAL A 239 20.89 5.25 1.06
N ASP A 240 21.71 5.98 0.29
CA ASP A 240 22.99 5.50 -0.18
C ASP A 240 23.95 5.31 1.02
N ASP A 241 24.69 4.21 1.02
CA ASP A 241 25.65 3.84 2.06
C ASP A 241 26.88 3.11 1.49
N ASP A 242 27.88 2.86 2.34
CA ASP A 242 29.13 2.16 1.96
C ASP A 242 29.00 0.63 1.95
N SER A 243 27.78 0.08 2.00
CA SER A 243 27.56 -1.36 1.93
C SER A 243 27.86 -1.91 0.54
N VAL A 244 28.05 -3.23 0.41
CA VAL A 244 28.25 -3.91 -0.88
C VAL A 244 27.14 -3.62 -1.89
N LYS A 245 25.92 -3.31 -1.42
CA LYS A 245 24.78 -2.93 -2.26
C LYS A 245 24.77 -1.44 -2.62
N GLY A 246 25.59 -0.62 -1.95
CA GLY A 246 25.64 0.83 -2.11
C GLY A 246 24.42 1.58 -1.55
N TYR A 247 23.51 0.89 -0.86
CA TYR A 247 22.36 1.52 -0.22
C TYR A 247 21.70 0.62 0.82
N THR A 248 21.01 1.26 1.77
CA THR A 248 20.07 0.62 2.68
C THR A 248 18.64 1.16 2.50
N LEU A 249 17.65 0.36 2.88
CA LEU A 249 16.26 0.77 2.90
C LEU A 249 15.87 1.15 4.32
N VAL A 250 15.34 2.36 4.48
CA VAL A 250 14.90 2.89 5.77
C VAL A 250 13.46 3.39 5.67
N GLY A 251 12.79 3.43 6.81
CA GLY A 251 11.43 3.97 6.90
C GLY A 251 11.37 5.47 7.12
N ASP A 252 10.16 5.96 7.31
CA ASP A 252 9.89 7.34 7.72
C ASP A 252 10.06 7.52 9.24
N VAL A 253 10.30 6.44 9.98
CA VAL A 253 10.46 6.42 11.44
C VAL A 253 11.93 6.30 11.81
N GLU A 254 12.38 7.12 12.78
CA GLU A 254 13.70 6.96 13.41
C GLU A 254 13.65 5.72 14.32
N TRP A 255 14.17 4.60 13.80
CA TRP A 255 13.97 3.26 14.35
C TRP A 255 14.50 3.10 15.77
N GLU A 256 15.74 3.50 16.03
CA GLU A 256 16.43 3.18 17.28
C GLU A 256 15.83 3.88 18.50
N GLY A 257 15.36 5.09 18.35
CA GLY A 257 14.71 5.84 19.43
C GLY A 257 13.26 5.45 19.61
N VAL A 258 12.51 5.37 18.51
CA VAL A 258 11.06 5.06 18.57
C VAL A 258 10.81 3.63 19.03
N LYS A 259 11.63 2.67 18.62
CA LYS A 259 11.57 1.27 19.07
C LYS A 259 11.62 1.12 20.59
N LYS A 260 12.33 2.00 21.29
CA LYS A 260 12.48 1.91 22.77
C LYS A 260 11.21 2.27 23.54
N ILE A 261 10.31 3.04 22.93
CA ILE A 261 9.11 3.60 23.59
C ILE A 261 7.79 3.09 22.99
N ALA A 262 7.81 2.56 21.79
CA ALA A 262 6.62 1.99 21.13
C ALA A 262 6.21 0.67 21.79
N SER A 263 4.91 0.38 21.87
CA SER A 263 4.40 -0.95 22.25
C SER A 263 4.45 -1.94 21.09
N ALA A 264 4.28 -1.45 19.86
CA ALA A 264 4.35 -2.24 18.64
C ALA A 264 4.82 -1.37 17.48
N ILE A 265 5.58 -1.94 16.54
CA ILE A 265 6.15 -1.20 15.41
C ILE A 265 6.33 -2.09 14.18
N THR A 266 6.04 -1.57 12.99
CA THR A 266 6.37 -2.25 11.73
C THR A 266 7.83 -2.02 11.35
N PRO A 267 8.60 -3.06 10.97
CA PRO A 267 9.98 -2.88 10.52
C PRO A 267 10.05 -2.40 9.06
N VAL A 268 11.12 -1.70 8.70
CA VAL A 268 11.46 -1.40 7.30
C VAL A 268 12.90 -1.85 7.04
N PRO A 269 13.09 -2.80 6.09
CA PRO A 269 12.10 -3.53 5.30
C PRO A 269 11.38 -4.64 6.08
N GLY A 270 10.26 -5.15 5.53
CA GLY A 270 9.57 -6.32 6.07
C GLY A 270 8.24 -6.05 6.79
N GLY A 271 7.88 -4.78 6.99
CA GLY A 271 6.59 -4.35 7.53
C GLY A 271 5.52 -4.25 6.43
N VAL A 272 5.06 -3.04 6.12
CA VAL A 272 3.92 -2.82 5.21
C VAL A 272 4.19 -3.27 3.76
N GLY A 273 5.41 -3.13 3.25
CA GLY A 273 5.76 -3.42 1.85
C GLY A 273 5.33 -4.81 1.36
N PRO A 274 5.64 -5.92 2.03
CA PRO A 274 5.21 -7.26 1.61
C PRO A 274 3.70 -7.42 1.45
N MET A 275 2.91 -6.68 2.24
CA MET A 275 1.46 -6.75 2.21
C MET A 275 0.86 -6.18 0.92
N THR A 276 1.52 -5.21 0.28
CA THR A 276 0.99 -4.60 -0.95
C THR A 276 0.80 -5.61 -2.07
N ILE A 277 1.73 -6.57 -2.21
CA ILE A 277 1.65 -7.61 -3.25
C ILE A 277 0.54 -8.63 -2.92
N ALA A 278 0.43 -9.04 -1.64
CA ALA A 278 -0.61 -9.97 -1.20
C ALA A 278 -2.01 -9.35 -1.36
N CYS A 279 -2.16 -8.05 -1.04
CA CYS A 279 -3.41 -7.33 -1.20
C CYS A 279 -3.77 -7.07 -2.68
N LEU A 280 -2.78 -6.82 -3.54
CA LEU A 280 -2.98 -6.71 -4.98
C LEU A 280 -3.52 -8.03 -5.55
N LEU A 281 -2.90 -9.14 -5.21
CA LEU A 281 -3.40 -10.45 -5.60
C LEU A 281 -4.83 -10.67 -5.10
N ASN A 282 -5.09 -10.37 -3.82
CA ASN A 282 -6.44 -10.49 -3.27
C ASN A 282 -7.47 -9.63 -4.03
N ASN A 283 -7.10 -8.42 -4.47
CA ASN A 283 -7.98 -7.58 -5.28
C ASN A 283 -8.25 -8.18 -6.68
N CYS A 284 -7.25 -8.83 -7.29
CA CYS A 284 -7.44 -9.52 -8.59
C CYS A 284 -8.33 -10.78 -8.50
N LEU A 285 -8.62 -11.30 -7.30
CA LEU A 285 -9.44 -12.48 -7.06
C LEU A 285 -10.86 -12.11 -6.59
N LEU A 286 -11.23 -10.84 -6.60
CA LEU A 286 -12.58 -10.35 -6.29
C LEU A 286 -13.45 -10.31 -7.53
#